data_9639049e0ec864fa6a1935a2be9dece4
#
_entry.id   9639049e0ec864fa6a1935a2be9dece4
#
_cell.length_a   1.000
_cell.length_b   1.000
_cell.length_c   1.000
_cell.angle_alpha   90.00
_cell.angle_beta   90.00
_cell.angle_gamma   90.00
#
_symmetry.space_group_name_H-M   'P 1'
#
loop_
_entity.id
_entity.type
_entity.pdbx_description
1 polymer ?
#
loop_
_entity_poly.entity_id
_entity_poly.type
_entity_poly.pdbx_seq_one_letter_code
_entity_poly.pdbx_strand_id
1 'polypeptide(L)'
;MFLNILQFGSMLGFNTMRLWVPHLFTILNNFDYERWTEDRAPTIREMLDRRMSVPARDYLDYPDFNNICITWKIKAVVYQNSSIIAVSAVVFSFLAGMVYTSKFRKKTIMLAAFFISVISSFGINWAQSTPYMLTLAAAIIVTTRITGNIVTAMNIDVIPIQLRSTSLNVLITVGNIAAVLGNFIFSALLDVECLVGFMGIGCLLLVCFCLSFFHPRPVKMLEKNHSMSNA
;
A
#
# COMPACT_ATOMS: atom_id res chain seq x y z
N MET A 1 20.31 -4.86 -7.63
CA MET A 1 19.86 -5.46 -6.37
C MET A 1 19.08 -4.46 -5.51
N PHE A 2 19.62 -3.30 -5.19
CA PHE A 2 18.99 -2.30 -4.32
C PHE A 2 17.60 -1.82 -4.81
N LEU A 3 17.47 -1.45 -6.09
CA LEU A 3 16.18 -1.05 -6.68
C LEU A 3 15.12 -2.14 -6.63
N ASN A 4 15.52 -3.42 -6.71
CA ASN A 4 14.58 -4.54 -6.59
C ASN A 4 14.00 -4.65 -5.18
N ILE A 5 14.76 -4.33 -4.13
CA ILE A 5 14.27 -4.31 -2.75
C ILE A 5 13.25 -3.16 -2.55
N LEU A 6 13.55 -1.99 -3.08
CA LEU A 6 12.62 -0.86 -3.03
C LEU A 6 11.34 -1.13 -3.83
N GLN A 7 11.47 -1.77 -4.99
CA GLN A 7 10.34 -2.21 -5.80
C GLN A 7 9.49 -3.23 -5.06
N PHE A 8 10.14 -4.22 -4.43
CA PHE A 8 9.46 -5.22 -3.61
C PHE A 8 8.60 -4.56 -2.52
N GLY A 9 9.18 -3.68 -1.71
CA GLY A 9 8.46 -3.01 -0.62
C GLY A 9 7.33 -2.11 -1.12
N SER A 10 7.56 -1.31 -2.17
CA SER A 10 6.53 -0.43 -2.72
C SER A 10 5.36 -1.20 -3.35
N MET A 11 5.64 -2.27 -4.10
CA MET A 11 4.62 -3.08 -4.76
C MET A 11 3.87 -3.97 -3.77
N LEU A 12 4.54 -4.47 -2.73
CA LEU A 12 3.88 -5.17 -1.63
C LEU A 12 2.87 -4.24 -0.95
N GLY A 13 3.28 -3.06 -0.50
CA GLY A 13 2.39 -2.09 0.15
C GLY A 13 1.23 -1.69 -0.75
N PHE A 14 1.50 -1.36 -2.03
CA PHE A 14 0.48 -0.95 -2.99
C PHE A 14 -0.58 -2.03 -3.23
N ASN A 15 -0.16 -3.25 -3.58
CA ASN A 15 -1.11 -4.31 -3.97
C ASN A 15 -1.89 -4.84 -2.78
N THR A 16 -1.24 -4.98 -1.62
CA THR A 16 -1.91 -5.41 -0.38
C THR A 16 -2.98 -4.41 0.03
N MET A 17 -2.65 -3.13 0.10
CA MET A 17 -3.63 -2.10 0.48
C MET A 17 -4.76 -1.98 -0.53
N ARG A 18 -4.47 -2.05 -1.83
CA ARG A 18 -5.48 -2.00 -2.88
C ARG A 18 -6.50 -3.13 -2.77
N LEU A 19 -6.07 -4.33 -2.40
CA LEU A 19 -6.96 -5.49 -2.27
C LEU A 19 -7.79 -5.44 -0.99
N TRP A 20 -7.17 -5.06 0.13
CA TRP A 20 -7.80 -5.16 1.44
C TRP A 20 -8.61 -3.93 1.86
N VAL A 21 -8.35 -2.75 1.31
CA VAL A 21 -9.10 -1.52 1.63
C VAL A 21 -10.61 -1.65 1.37
N PRO A 22 -11.11 -2.23 0.25
CA PRO A 22 -12.53 -2.44 0.05
C PRO A 22 -13.16 -3.36 1.11
N HIS A 23 -12.42 -4.39 1.54
CA HIS A 23 -12.85 -5.28 2.62
C HIS A 23 -13.01 -4.54 3.95
N LEU A 24 -12.04 -3.70 4.30
CA LEU A 24 -12.08 -2.85 5.49
C LEU A 24 -13.29 -1.89 5.47
N PHE A 25 -13.56 -1.27 4.33
CA PHE A 25 -14.75 -0.42 4.19
C PHE A 25 -16.05 -1.20 4.37
N THR A 26 -16.10 -2.44 3.94
CA THR A 26 -17.26 -3.31 4.16
C THR A 26 -17.46 -3.57 5.66
N ILE A 27 -16.39 -3.84 6.40
CA ILE A 27 -16.43 -4.03 7.84
C ILE A 27 -16.91 -2.75 8.56
N LEU A 28 -16.34 -1.60 8.21
CA LEU A 28 -16.70 -0.31 8.82
C LEU A 28 -18.14 0.09 8.55
N ASN A 29 -18.63 -0.09 7.33
CA ASN A 29 -20.01 0.25 6.97
C ASN A 29 -21.05 -0.68 7.57
N ASN A 30 -20.65 -1.86 8.00
CA ASN A 30 -21.55 -2.83 8.64
C ASN A 30 -21.35 -2.86 10.16
N PHE A 31 -20.61 -1.92 10.73
CA PHE A 31 -20.46 -1.80 12.17
C PHE A 31 -21.77 -1.28 12.79
N ASP A 32 -22.24 -1.99 13.81
CA ASP A 32 -23.47 -1.67 14.53
C ASP A 32 -23.17 -0.65 15.63
N TYR A 33 -23.38 0.62 15.35
CA TYR A 33 -23.18 1.72 16.29
C TYR A 33 -24.21 1.71 17.44
N GLU A 34 -25.37 1.07 17.29
CA GLU A 34 -26.40 1.01 18.35
C GLU A 34 -25.97 0.13 19.53
N ARG A 35 -25.06 -0.82 19.27
CA ARG A 35 -24.47 -1.67 20.31
C ARG A 35 -23.20 -1.09 20.95
N TRP A 36 -22.81 0.12 20.55
CA TRP A 36 -21.66 0.79 21.15
C TRP A 36 -22.09 1.51 22.43
N THR A 37 -21.50 1.13 23.56
CA THR A 37 -21.89 1.59 24.92
C THR A 37 -20.98 2.68 25.48
N GLU A 38 -19.90 3.04 24.79
CA GLU A 38 -18.98 4.08 25.24
C GLU A 38 -19.32 5.44 24.63
N ASP A 39 -19.11 6.52 25.41
CA ASP A 39 -19.38 7.91 25.00
C ASP A 39 -18.45 8.46 23.90
N ARG A 40 -17.41 7.70 23.53
CA ARG A 40 -16.46 8.06 22.47
C ARG A 40 -16.69 7.27 21.19
N ALA A 41 -16.33 7.87 20.05
CA ALA A 41 -16.36 7.16 18.78
C ALA A 41 -15.38 5.96 18.80
N PRO A 42 -15.82 4.75 18.37
CA PRO A 42 -14.97 3.57 18.35
C PRO A 42 -13.77 3.76 17.40
N THR A 43 -12.61 3.31 17.82
CA THR A 43 -11.43 3.24 16.94
C THR A 43 -11.59 2.06 15.98
N ILE A 44 -10.90 2.13 14.84
CA ILE A 44 -10.89 1.00 13.87
C ILE A 44 -10.45 -0.30 14.54
N ARG A 45 -9.53 -0.24 15.49
CA ARG A 45 -9.11 -1.39 16.28
C ARG A 45 -10.28 -2.05 17.00
N GLU A 46 -11.05 -1.27 17.71
CA GLU A 46 -12.21 -1.75 18.49
C GLU A 46 -13.31 -2.29 17.59
N MET A 47 -13.53 -1.67 16.43
CA MET A 47 -14.48 -2.14 15.44
C MET A 47 -14.12 -3.51 14.86
N LEU A 48 -12.83 -3.71 14.58
CA LEU A 48 -12.30 -4.95 14.02
C LEU A 48 -12.23 -6.06 15.07
N ASP A 49 -11.73 -5.78 16.26
CA ASP A 49 -11.66 -6.76 17.36
C ASP A 49 -13.05 -7.30 17.74
N ARG A 50 -14.06 -6.44 17.80
CA ARG A 50 -15.45 -6.88 18.06
C ARG A 50 -15.98 -7.79 16.96
N ARG A 51 -15.65 -7.53 15.71
CA ARG A 51 -16.12 -8.36 14.60
C ARG A 51 -15.47 -9.74 14.57
N MET A 52 -14.21 -9.83 14.97
CA MET A 52 -13.48 -11.10 15.09
C MET A 52 -13.95 -11.91 16.31
N SER A 53 -14.44 -11.25 17.35
CA SER A 53 -14.93 -11.89 18.58
C SER A 53 -16.37 -12.43 18.46
N VAL A 54 -17.13 -12.09 17.41
CA VAL A 54 -18.45 -12.66 17.16
C VAL A 54 -18.28 -14.07 16.62
N PRO A 55 -18.66 -15.12 17.38
CA PRO A 55 -18.49 -16.49 16.90
C PRO A 55 -19.32 -16.73 15.65
N ALA A 56 -18.76 -17.48 14.71
CA ALA A 56 -19.43 -17.85 13.44
C ALA A 56 -20.82 -18.52 13.63
N ARG A 57 -21.17 -18.90 14.83
CA ARG A 57 -22.46 -19.48 15.20
C ARG A 57 -23.66 -18.51 15.05
N ASP A 58 -23.47 -17.21 15.26
CA ASP A 58 -24.56 -16.24 15.11
C ASP A 58 -24.97 -15.99 13.64
N TYR A 59 -24.15 -16.48 12.69
CA TYR A 59 -24.50 -16.47 11.27
C TYR A 59 -25.34 -17.66 10.82
N LEU A 60 -25.48 -18.71 11.67
CA LEU A 60 -26.23 -19.91 11.38
C LEU A 60 -27.72 -19.82 11.75
N ASP A 61 -28.14 -18.77 12.43
CA ASP A 61 -29.53 -18.57 12.88
C ASP A 61 -30.42 -17.84 11.83
N TYR A 62 -29.96 -17.77 10.56
CA TYR A 62 -30.83 -17.36 9.45
C TYR A 62 -31.52 -18.58 8.85
N PRO A 63 -32.87 -18.65 8.90
CA PRO A 63 -33.64 -19.86 8.50
C PRO A 63 -33.71 -20.13 6.99
N ASP A 64 -32.95 -19.44 6.16
CA ASP A 64 -32.96 -19.61 4.68
C ASP A 64 -31.68 -20.27 4.15
N PHE A 65 -31.47 -21.54 4.56
CA PHE A 65 -30.37 -22.37 4.07
C PHE A 65 -30.53 -22.81 2.57
N ASN A 66 -31.60 -22.43 1.90
CA ASN A 66 -31.86 -22.82 0.51
C ASN A 66 -31.28 -21.86 -0.54
N ASN A 67 -30.70 -20.74 -0.16
CA ASN A 67 -30.00 -19.83 -1.09
C ASN A 67 -28.49 -19.87 -0.87
N ILE A 68 -27.83 -20.70 -1.65
CA ILE A 68 -26.38 -21.04 -1.63
C ILE A 68 -25.46 -19.83 -1.92
N CYS A 69 -25.98 -18.64 -2.15
CA CYS A 69 -25.22 -17.41 -2.28
C CYS A 69 -25.60 -16.44 -1.16
N ILE A 70 -24.93 -16.53 -0.02
CA ILE A 70 -24.92 -15.42 0.94
C ILE A 70 -24.13 -14.28 0.28
N THR A 71 -24.79 -13.52 -0.57
CA THR A 71 -24.25 -12.27 -1.08
C THR A 71 -24.21 -11.30 0.10
N TRP A 72 -22.99 -11.10 0.64
CA TRP A 72 -22.74 -9.97 1.50
C TRP A 72 -23.28 -8.73 0.79
N LYS A 73 -24.27 -8.08 1.37
CA LYS A 73 -24.86 -6.85 0.81
C LYS A 73 -23.79 -5.75 0.88
N ILE A 74 -22.87 -5.74 -0.09
CA ILE A 74 -21.84 -4.71 -0.20
C ILE A 74 -22.56 -3.43 -0.60
N LYS A 75 -22.58 -2.45 0.30
CA LYS A 75 -23.20 -1.15 0.03
C LYS A 75 -22.46 -0.45 -1.13
N ALA A 76 -23.21 0.23 -1.99
CA ALA A 76 -22.67 0.98 -3.14
C ALA A 76 -21.56 1.98 -2.71
N VAL A 77 -21.62 2.51 -1.50
CA VAL A 77 -20.64 3.42 -0.90
C VAL A 77 -19.23 2.81 -0.87
N VAL A 78 -19.07 1.49 -0.67
CA VAL A 78 -17.77 0.81 -0.67
C VAL A 78 -17.11 0.91 -2.03
N TYR A 79 -17.88 0.69 -3.10
CA TYR A 79 -17.38 0.81 -4.47
C TYR A 79 -17.05 2.26 -4.83
N GLN A 80 -17.87 3.23 -4.40
CA GLN A 80 -17.60 4.64 -4.61
C GLN A 80 -16.29 5.06 -3.95
N ASN A 81 -16.07 4.69 -2.68
CA ASN A 81 -14.83 5.00 -1.97
C ASN A 81 -13.61 4.36 -2.62
N SER A 82 -13.71 3.10 -3.04
CA SER A 82 -12.64 2.39 -3.74
C SER A 82 -12.32 3.03 -5.10
N SER A 83 -13.37 3.48 -5.82
CA SER A 83 -13.20 4.18 -7.11
C SER A 83 -12.53 5.54 -6.93
N ILE A 84 -12.87 6.29 -5.89
CA ILE A 84 -12.23 7.58 -5.56
C ILE A 84 -10.73 7.37 -5.31
N ILE A 85 -10.35 6.34 -4.54
CA ILE A 85 -8.94 6.01 -4.29
C ILE A 85 -8.24 5.65 -5.61
N ALA A 86 -8.86 4.83 -6.46
CA ALA A 86 -8.26 4.43 -7.73
C ALA A 86 -8.03 5.62 -8.66
N VAL A 87 -9.02 6.50 -8.80
CA VAL A 87 -8.91 7.73 -9.62
C VAL A 87 -7.83 8.64 -9.04
N SER A 88 -7.81 8.87 -7.73
CA SER A 88 -6.79 9.69 -7.09
C SER A 88 -5.38 9.13 -7.33
N ALA A 89 -5.19 7.81 -7.25
CA ALA A 89 -3.90 7.18 -7.53
C ALA A 89 -3.42 7.42 -8.96
N VAL A 90 -4.31 7.38 -9.95
CA VAL A 90 -3.97 7.67 -11.36
C VAL A 90 -3.59 9.13 -11.51
N VAL A 91 -4.41 10.07 -11.01
CA VAL A 91 -4.18 11.51 -11.15
C VAL A 91 -2.86 11.93 -10.48
N PHE A 92 -2.64 11.54 -9.23
CA PHE A 92 -1.41 11.89 -8.51
C PHE A 92 -0.16 11.21 -9.09
N SER A 93 -0.27 9.99 -9.62
CA SER A 93 0.83 9.33 -10.33
C SER A 93 1.21 10.06 -11.60
N PHE A 94 0.21 10.56 -12.34
CA PHE A 94 0.44 11.37 -13.55
C PHE A 94 1.10 12.69 -13.20
N LEU A 95 0.59 13.43 -12.23
CA LEU A 95 1.17 14.69 -11.75
C LEU A 95 2.61 14.49 -11.25
N ALA A 96 2.85 13.46 -10.46
CA ALA A 96 4.20 13.10 -10.03
C ALA A 96 5.11 12.84 -11.23
N GLY A 97 4.61 12.14 -12.26
CA GLY A 97 5.31 11.88 -13.52
C GLY A 97 5.81 13.15 -14.20
N MET A 98 4.99 14.20 -14.22
CA MET A 98 5.39 15.50 -14.78
C MET A 98 6.47 16.20 -13.96
N VAL A 99 6.47 16.03 -12.64
CA VAL A 99 7.40 16.72 -11.73
C VAL A 99 8.78 16.08 -11.68
N TYR A 100 8.88 14.73 -11.72
CA TYR A 100 10.17 14.04 -11.56
C TYR A 100 10.99 13.87 -12.85
N THR A 101 10.88 14.79 -13.79
CA THR A 101 11.69 14.77 -15.03
C THR A 101 13.19 14.88 -14.77
N SER A 102 13.64 15.54 -13.69
CA SER A 102 15.04 15.65 -13.33
C SER A 102 15.49 14.55 -12.34
N LYS A 103 16.71 14.01 -12.54
CA LYS A 103 17.28 12.93 -11.70
C LYS A 103 17.36 13.30 -10.21
N PHE A 104 17.58 14.55 -9.90
CA PHE A 104 17.67 15.04 -8.51
C PHE A 104 16.33 15.00 -7.80
N ARG A 105 15.27 15.37 -8.49
CA ARG A 105 13.91 15.39 -7.95
C ARG A 105 13.38 13.98 -7.68
N LYS A 106 13.75 12.95 -8.50
CA LYS A 106 13.30 11.57 -8.32
C LYS A 106 13.60 11.03 -6.92
N LYS A 107 14.83 11.19 -6.43
CA LYS A 107 15.21 10.73 -5.09
C LYS A 107 14.42 11.46 -3.98
N THR A 108 14.27 12.78 -4.09
CA THR A 108 13.57 13.58 -3.08
C THR A 108 12.09 13.21 -3.03
N ILE A 109 11.42 13.06 -4.18
CA ILE A 109 10.00 12.67 -4.23
C ILE A 109 9.81 11.24 -3.70
N MET A 110 10.72 10.32 -4.03
CA MET A 110 10.69 8.94 -3.52
C MET A 110 10.80 8.91 -1.99
N LEU A 111 11.72 9.67 -1.40
CA LEU A 111 11.87 9.79 0.06
C LEU A 111 10.62 10.38 0.70
N ALA A 112 10.08 11.47 0.14
CA ALA A 112 8.86 12.09 0.64
C ALA A 112 7.67 11.13 0.56
N ALA A 113 7.54 10.38 -0.56
CA ALA A 113 6.47 9.41 -0.74
C ALA A 113 6.55 8.25 0.28
N PHE A 114 7.75 7.69 0.52
CA PHE A 114 7.92 6.68 1.56
C PHE A 114 7.61 7.23 2.95
N PHE A 115 8.06 8.44 3.25
CA PHE A 115 7.80 9.08 4.55
C PHE A 115 6.29 9.26 4.80
N ILE A 116 5.55 9.77 3.81
CA ILE A 116 4.09 9.91 3.89
C ILE A 116 3.43 8.53 4.05
N SER A 117 3.88 7.51 3.31
CA SER A 117 3.35 6.14 3.44
C SER A 117 3.53 5.58 4.85
N VAL A 118 4.70 5.77 5.45
CA VAL A 118 5.01 5.31 6.81
C VAL A 118 4.09 5.98 7.82
N ILE A 119 3.99 7.32 7.79
CA ILE A 119 3.12 8.06 8.69
C ILE A 119 1.66 7.64 8.52
N SER A 120 1.20 7.49 7.29
CA SER A 120 -0.18 7.08 7.01
C SER A 120 -0.47 5.65 7.50
N SER A 121 0.48 4.73 7.35
CA SER A 121 0.33 3.34 7.79
C SER A 121 0.21 3.23 9.33
N PHE A 122 1.05 3.95 10.06
CA PHE A 122 0.91 4.02 11.50
C PHE A 122 -0.32 4.83 11.94
N GLY A 123 -0.69 5.87 11.20
CA GLY A 123 -1.84 6.72 11.46
C GLY A 123 -3.19 5.99 11.41
N ILE A 124 -3.31 4.91 10.65
CA ILE A 124 -4.54 4.10 10.58
C ILE A 124 -4.95 3.58 11.96
N ASN A 125 -3.99 3.32 12.86
CA ASN A 125 -4.27 2.83 14.21
C ASN A 125 -5.10 3.80 15.06
N TRP A 126 -4.98 5.10 14.81
CA TRP A 126 -5.73 6.15 15.53
C TRP A 126 -6.95 6.66 14.76
N ALA A 127 -7.24 6.08 13.60
CA ALA A 127 -8.40 6.52 12.84
C ALA A 127 -9.70 6.18 13.58
N GLN A 128 -10.57 7.19 13.77
CA GLN A 128 -11.84 7.08 14.47
C GLN A 128 -13.04 7.28 13.53
N SER A 129 -12.80 7.71 12.29
CA SER A 129 -13.87 7.97 11.34
C SER A 129 -13.56 7.39 9.96
N THR A 130 -14.60 6.97 9.26
CA THR A 130 -14.49 6.42 7.88
C THR A 130 -13.78 7.37 6.91
N PRO A 131 -14.06 8.69 6.86
CA PRO A 131 -13.37 9.60 5.95
C PRO A 131 -11.87 9.75 6.29
N TYR A 132 -11.51 9.73 7.57
CA TYR A 132 -10.11 9.79 7.99
C TYR A 132 -9.35 8.52 7.56
N MET A 133 -9.94 7.36 7.73
CA MET A 133 -9.38 6.10 7.22
C MET A 133 -9.25 6.11 5.69
N LEU A 134 -10.26 6.65 4.98
CA LEU A 134 -10.24 6.77 3.53
C LEU A 134 -9.03 7.59 3.05
N THR A 135 -8.78 8.73 3.70
CA THR A 135 -7.65 9.61 3.34
C THR A 135 -6.30 8.96 3.62
N LEU A 136 -6.14 8.26 4.75
CA LEU A 136 -4.89 7.55 5.07
C LEU A 136 -4.65 6.37 4.12
N ALA A 137 -5.67 5.57 3.84
CA ALA A 137 -5.57 4.47 2.89
C ALA A 137 -5.24 4.96 1.46
N ALA A 138 -5.89 6.05 1.01
CA ALA A 138 -5.57 6.69 -0.25
C ALA A 138 -4.13 7.20 -0.29
N ALA A 139 -3.65 7.82 0.79
CA ALA A 139 -2.28 8.30 0.90
C ALA A 139 -1.27 7.16 0.75
N ILE A 140 -1.48 6.02 1.41
CA ILE A 140 -0.60 4.84 1.28
C ILE A 140 -0.59 4.32 -0.16
N ILE A 141 -1.77 4.11 -0.75
CA ILE A 141 -1.90 3.56 -2.11
C ILE A 141 -1.26 4.49 -3.14
N VAL A 142 -1.53 5.79 -3.05
CA VAL A 142 -0.99 6.79 -3.99
C VAL A 142 0.53 6.89 -3.87
N THR A 143 1.04 7.03 -2.66
CA THR A 143 2.48 7.25 -2.44
C THR A 143 3.32 6.01 -2.74
N THR A 144 2.84 4.81 -2.40
CA THR A 144 3.51 3.55 -2.77
C THR A 144 3.49 3.33 -4.28
N ARG A 145 2.41 3.72 -4.97
CA ARG A 145 2.34 3.68 -6.44
C ARG A 145 3.34 4.64 -7.08
N ILE A 146 3.39 5.89 -6.60
CA ILE A 146 4.35 6.89 -7.07
C ILE A 146 5.78 6.38 -6.88
N THR A 147 6.09 5.79 -5.72
CA THR A 147 7.41 5.22 -5.43
C THR A 147 7.78 4.11 -6.40
N GLY A 148 6.88 3.16 -6.66
CA GLY A 148 7.10 2.08 -7.63
C GLY A 148 7.39 2.62 -9.04
N ASN A 149 6.68 3.63 -9.49
CA ASN A 149 6.91 4.28 -10.77
C ASN A 149 8.28 4.99 -10.81
N ILE A 150 8.68 5.66 -9.73
CA ILE A 150 9.99 6.32 -9.64
C ILE A 150 11.12 5.29 -9.64
N VAL A 151 10.99 4.18 -8.90
CA VAL A 151 11.98 3.09 -8.90
C VAL A 151 12.15 2.52 -10.30
N THR A 152 11.05 2.31 -11.03
CA THR A 152 11.09 1.86 -12.42
C THR A 152 11.81 2.88 -13.33
N ALA A 153 11.51 4.17 -13.18
CA ALA A 153 12.17 5.23 -13.94
C ALA A 153 13.67 5.33 -13.60
N MET A 154 14.06 5.16 -12.33
CA MET A 154 15.46 5.14 -11.91
C MET A 154 16.20 3.92 -12.46
N ASN A 155 15.54 2.76 -12.54
CA ASN A 155 16.13 1.55 -13.15
C ASN A 155 16.48 1.79 -14.63
N ILE A 156 15.59 2.45 -15.38
CA ILE A 156 15.83 2.81 -16.78
C ILE A 156 17.03 3.75 -16.94
N ASP A 157 17.20 4.69 -16.01
CA ASP A 157 18.29 5.67 -16.07
C ASP A 157 19.68 5.09 -15.77
N VAL A 158 19.73 4.04 -14.95
CA VAL A 158 21.01 3.47 -14.47
C VAL A 158 21.54 2.37 -15.37
N ILE A 159 20.66 1.68 -16.12
CA ILE A 159 21.02 0.48 -16.86
C ILE A 159 21.29 0.80 -18.35
N PRO A 160 22.40 0.24 -18.92
CA PRO A 160 22.69 0.37 -20.35
C PRO A 160 21.54 -0.11 -21.23
N ILE A 161 21.40 0.48 -22.41
CA ILE A 161 20.29 0.22 -23.34
C ILE A 161 20.12 -1.28 -23.65
N GLN A 162 21.23 -2.01 -23.78
CA GLN A 162 21.24 -3.44 -24.11
C GLN A 162 20.59 -4.34 -23.05
N LEU A 163 20.70 -3.98 -21.76
CA LEU A 163 20.20 -4.77 -20.63
C LEU A 163 18.91 -4.20 -20.02
N ARG A 164 18.41 -3.07 -20.56
CA ARG A 164 17.26 -2.34 -19.99
C ARG A 164 16.00 -3.19 -19.95
N SER A 165 15.69 -3.90 -21.03
CA SER A 165 14.50 -4.76 -21.12
C SER A 165 14.54 -5.89 -20.10
N THR A 166 15.67 -6.59 -20.00
CA THR A 166 15.86 -7.69 -19.04
C THR A 166 15.74 -7.20 -17.60
N SER A 167 16.36 -6.07 -17.29
CA SER A 167 16.30 -5.49 -15.95
C SER A 167 14.89 -5.03 -15.57
N LEU A 168 14.13 -4.47 -16.50
CA LEU A 168 12.73 -4.11 -16.28
C LEU A 168 11.87 -5.34 -16.03
N ASN A 169 12.07 -6.43 -16.79
CA ASN A 169 11.33 -7.67 -16.58
C ASN A 169 11.63 -8.26 -15.19
N VAL A 170 12.87 -8.27 -14.74
CA VAL A 170 13.24 -8.69 -13.39
C VAL A 170 12.56 -7.81 -12.34
N LEU A 171 12.57 -6.50 -12.52
CA LEU A 171 11.93 -5.56 -11.59
C LEU A 171 10.41 -5.79 -11.48
N ILE A 172 9.73 -6.01 -12.61
CA ILE A 172 8.30 -6.31 -12.66
C ILE A 172 8.00 -7.66 -12.00
N THR A 173 8.82 -8.67 -12.27
CA THR A 173 8.69 -10.01 -11.66
C THR A 173 8.81 -9.94 -10.15
N VAL A 174 9.80 -9.22 -9.63
CA VAL A 174 9.97 -8.96 -8.19
C VAL A 174 8.75 -8.27 -7.61
N GLY A 175 8.19 -7.28 -8.33
CA GLY A 175 6.96 -6.58 -7.92
C GLY A 175 5.74 -7.51 -7.85
N ASN A 176 5.60 -8.43 -8.81
CA ASN A 176 4.50 -9.40 -8.82
C ASN A 176 4.63 -10.43 -7.69
N ILE A 177 5.84 -10.92 -7.43
CA ILE A 177 6.12 -11.79 -6.28
C ILE A 177 5.77 -11.07 -4.97
N ALA A 178 6.16 -9.80 -4.84
CA ALA A 178 5.82 -8.97 -3.69
C ALA A 178 4.30 -8.84 -3.50
N ALA A 179 3.54 -8.69 -4.58
CA ALA A 179 2.08 -8.59 -4.52
C ALA A 179 1.44 -9.89 -3.97
N VAL A 180 1.89 -11.04 -4.44
CA VAL A 180 1.39 -12.34 -3.97
C VAL A 180 1.75 -12.56 -2.49
N LEU A 181 3.03 -12.37 -2.14
CA LEU A 181 3.50 -12.55 -0.77
C LEU A 181 2.83 -11.57 0.19
N GLY A 182 2.67 -10.30 -0.21
CA GLY A 182 2.03 -9.29 0.60
C GLY A 182 0.59 -9.63 0.94
N ASN A 183 -0.18 -10.08 -0.03
CA ASN A 183 -1.57 -10.48 0.18
C ASN A 183 -1.66 -11.72 1.09
N PHE A 184 -0.79 -12.70 0.89
CA PHE A 184 -0.75 -13.91 1.71
C PHE A 184 -0.37 -13.61 3.17
N ILE A 185 0.72 -12.85 3.37
CA ILE A 185 1.19 -12.46 4.71
C ILE A 185 0.14 -11.61 5.42
N PHE A 186 -0.46 -10.64 4.71
CA PHE A 186 -1.47 -9.76 5.29
C PHE A 186 -2.73 -10.54 5.71
N SER A 187 -3.18 -11.50 4.89
CA SER A 187 -4.29 -12.39 5.25
C SER A 187 -3.99 -13.19 6.52
N ALA A 188 -2.80 -13.80 6.60
CA ALA A 188 -2.40 -14.56 7.78
C ALA A 188 -2.26 -13.68 9.05
N LEU A 189 -1.82 -12.44 8.89
CA LEU A 189 -1.71 -11.49 10.01
C LEU A 189 -3.08 -10.99 10.49
N LEU A 190 -4.05 -10.86 9.59
CA LEU A 190 -5.41 -10.50 9.95
C LEU A 190 -6.09 -11.54 10.85
N ASP A 191 -5.75 -12.84 10.67
CA ASP A 191 -6.28 -13.92 11.50
C ASP A 191 -5.74 -13.87 12.94
N VAL A 192 -4.57 -13.25 13.15
CA VAL A 192 -3.95 -13.13 14.49
C VAL A 192 -4.42 -11.86 15.20
N GLU A 193 -4.22 -10.72 14.57
CA GLU A 193 -4.71 -9.40 15.02
C GLU A 193 -4.79 -8.46 13.82
N CYS A 194 -5.91 -7.83 13.62
CA CYS A 194 -6.17 -7.00 12.44
C CYS A 194 -5.19 -5.82 12.29
N LEU A 195 -4.69 -5.29 13.40
CA LEU A 195 -3.73 -4.18 13.39
C LEU A 195 -2.32 -4.58 13.02
N VAL A 196 -1.92 -5.81 13.33
CA VAL A 196 -0.55 -6.32 13.08
C VAL A 196 -0.24 -6.27 11.58
N GLY A 197 -1.23 -6.50 10.72
CA GLY A 197 -1.08 -6.38 9.27
C GLY A 197 -0.65 -4.96 8.82
N PHE A 198 -1.30 -3.92 9.34
CA PHE A 198 -0.97 -2.52 9.01
C PHE A 198 0.36 -2.09 9.59
N MET A 199 0.66 -2.51 10.83
CA MET A 199 1.96 -2.27 11.45
C MET A 199 3.09 -2.96 10.69
N GLY A 200 2.87 -4.19 10.22
CA GLY A 200 3.82 -4.93 9.39
C GLY A 200 4.16 -4.21 8.08
N ILE A 201 3.13 -3.72 7.37
CA ILE A 201 3.35 -2.89 6.18
C ILE A 201 4.11 -1.61 6.54
N GLY A 202 3.73 -0.93 7.62
CA GLY A 202 4.41 0.28 8.09
C GLY A 202 5.88 0.05 8.38
N CYS A 203 6.23 -1.02 9.08
CA CYS A 203 7.62 -1.40 9.37
C CYS A 203 8.41 -1.70 8.09
N LEU A 204 7.82 -2.43 7.15
CA LEU A 204 8.46 -2.73 5.86
C LEU A 204 8.72 -1.46 5.05
N LEU A 205 7.74 -0.56 4.99
CA LEU A 205 7.90 0.73 4.31
C LEU A 205 8.95 1.62 5.00
N LEU A 206 9.06 1.56 6.32
CA LEU A 206 10.09 2.26 7.09
C LEU A 206 11.48 1.71 6.75
N VAL A 207 11.65 0.40 6.64
CA VAL A 207 12.91 -0.19 6.18
C VAL A 207 13.25 0.28 4.77
N CYS A 208 12.27 0.32 3.85
CA CYS A 208 12.47 0.84 2.49
C CYS A 208 12.83 2.33 2.49
N PHE A 209 12.23 3.13 3.38
CA PHE A 209 12.56 4.54 3.56
C PHE A 209 14.02 4.71 3.99
N CYS A 210 14.46 3.97 5.02
CA CYS A 210 15.85 3.99 5.49
C CYS A 210 16.83 3.56 4.40
N LEU A 211 16.53 2.48 3.69
CA LEU A 211 17.34 2.03 2.56
C LEU A 211 17.41 3.10 1.47
N SER A 212 16.29 3.74 1.14
CA SER A 212 16.24 4.81 0.13
C SER A 212 17.13 5.99 0.47
N PHE A 213 17.33 6.28 1.75
CA PHE A 213 18.23 7.34 2.20
C PHE A 213 19.69 7.05 1.86
N PHE A 214 20.11 5.80 2.03
CA PHE A 214 21.48 5.36 1.74
C PHE A 214 21.78 5.19 0.24
N HIS A 215 20.78 5.25 -0.65
CA HIS A 215 21.01 5.11 -2.08
C HIS A 215 21.91 6.22 -2.62
N PRO A 216 23.08 5.91 -3.20
CA PRO A 216 23.99 6.92 -3.75
C PRO A 216 23.28 7.69 -4.89
N ARG A 217 23.55 8.99 -4.98
CA ARG A 217 22.99 9.83 -6.05
C ARG A 217 23.46 9.32 -7.41
N PRO A 218 22.57 9.12 -8.38
CA PRO A 218 22.94 8.55 -9.70
C PRO A 218 23.98 9.39 -10.47
N VAL A 219 24.12 10.66 -10.15
CA VAL A 219 25.12 11.54 -10.76
C VAL A 219 26.55 11.06 -10.52
N LYS A 220 26.87 10.57 -9.31
CA LYS A 220 28.22 10.08 -8.98
C LYS A 220 28.59 8.79 -9.70
N MET A 221 27.62 7.95 -10.08
CA MET A 221 27.89 6.71 -10.82
C MET A 221 28.22 6.97 -12.30
N LEU A 222 27.57 7.95 -12.90
CA LEU A 222 27.87 8.33 -14.29
C LEU A 222 29.24 9.00 -14.44
N GLU A 223 29.61 9.84 -13.48
CA GLU A 223 30.92 10.51 -13.46
C GLU A 223 32.06 9.49 -13.25
N LYS A 224 31.85 8.49 -12.38
CA LYS A 224 32.80 7.39 -12.16
C LYS A 224 32.96 6.49 -13.39
N ASN A 225 31.88 6.21 -14.12
CA ASN A 225 31.95 5.42 -15.36
C ASN A 225 32.62 6.19 -16.51
N HIS A 226 32.42 7.50 -16.56
CA HIS A 226 33.12 8.35 -17.54
C HIS A 226 34.63 8.47 -17.28
N SER A 227 35.00 8.55 -15.99
CA SER A 227 36.42 8.58 -15.60
C SER A 227 37.14 7.25 -15.84
N MET A 228 36.43 6.11 -15.72
CA MET A 228 37.00 4.77 -16.04
C MET A 228 37.03 4.46 -17.55
N SER A 229 36.21 5.14 -18.35
CA SER A 229 36.24 5.00 -19.83
C SER A 229 37.33 5.83 -20.49
N ASN A 230 37.87 6.83 -19.79
CA ASN A 230 38.92 7.74 -20.28
C ASN A 230 40.30 7.43 -19.70
N ALA A 231 40.44 6.35 -18.88
CA ALA A 231 41.69 5.83 -18.35
C ALA A 231 42.04 4.50 -19.04
#